data_3527f26b49c22476ff22e57c228b646d
#
_entry.id   3527f26b49c22476ff22e57c228b646d
#
_cell.length_a   1.000
_cell.length_b   1.000
_cell.length_c   1.000
_cell.angle_alpha   90.00
_cell.angle_beta   90.00
_cell.angle_gamma   90.00
#
_symmetry.space_group_name_H-M   'P 1'
#
loop_
_entity.id
_entity.type
_entity.pdbx_description
1 polymer ?
#
loop_
_entity_poly.entity_id
_entity_poly.type
_entity_poly.pdbx_seq_one_letter_code
_entity_poly.pdbx_strand_id
1 'polypeptide(L)'
;MLLILGLLVLVPCLALLTSFLLSPGGKSGGNKKNDGVKKRKSSSSVQLMESSESTNTTIEDEDTKVRKQEIIKVTEQLIEAISNGDFESYTKMCDPGMTAFEPEALGNLVEGLDFHRFYFENLWSRNSKPVHTTILNPHIHLMGDESACIAYIRITQYVDAGGIPRTAQSEETRIWHRRDGKWQIVHFHRSGAPSVLPQ
;
A
#
# COMPACT_ATOMS: atom_id res chain seq x y z
N MET A 1 26.67 2.71 -44.73
CA MET A 1 27.31 3.94 -44.30
C MET A 1 26.19 4.99 -44.14
N LEU A 2 25.62 5.07 -42.95
CA LEU A 2 24.81 6.22 -42.48
C LEU A 2 24.87 6.23 -40.95
N LEU A 3 25.61 7.20 -40.44
CA LEU A 3 25.69 7.55 -39.04
C LEU A 3 24.41 8.31 -38.67
N ILE A 4 23.70 7.84 -37.62
CA ILE A 4 22.70 8.66 -36.95
C ILE A 4 23.24 8.99 -35.55
N LEU A 5 23.56 10.25 -35.37
CA LEU A 5 23.95 10.91 -34.11
C LEU A 5 22.78 10.84 -33.13
N GLY A 6 22.96 10.14 -32.03
CA GLY A 6 22.06 10.18 -30.88
C GLY A 6 22.38 11.40 -30.00
N LEU A 7 21.44 12.31 -29.89
CA LEU A 7 21.49 13.50 -29.04
C LEU A 7 21.28 13.12 -27.58
N LEU A 8 22.36 13.21 -26.79
CA LEU A 8 22.33 13.04 -25.34
C LEU A 8 21.75 14.30 -24.71
N VAL A 9 20.55 14.27 -24.20
CA VAL A 9 20.01 15.36 -23.37
C VAL A 9 20.35 15.07 -21.90
N LEU A 10 21.38 15.74 -21.41
CA LEU A 10 21.71 15.84 -20.00
C LEU A 10 20.78 16.87 -19.34
N VAL A 11 19.93 16.43 -18.43
CA VAL A 11 19.17 17.30 -17.54
C VAL A 11 19.91 17.38 -16.21
N PRO A 12 20.38 18.56 -15.78
CA PRO A 12 21.00 18.70 -14.46
C PRO A 12 19.93 18.76 -13.37
N CYS A 13 20.01 17.85 -12.43
CA CYS A 13 19.24 17.85 -11.19
C CYS A 13 19.78 18.96 -10.28
N LEU A 14 19.06 20.07 -10.16
CA LEU A 14 19.37 21.18 -9.26
C LEU A 14 18.80 20.86 -7.87
N ALA A 15 19.69 20.48 -6.96
CA ALA A 15 19.37 20.30 -5.54
C ALA A 15 19.17 21.67 -4.88
N LEU A 16 17.96 21.95 -4.43
CA LEU A 16 17.65 23.08 -3.53
C LEU A 16 17.67 22.58 -2.09
N LEU A 17 18.83 22.78 -1.42
CA LEU A 17 18.95 22.77 0.03
C LEU A 17 18.43 24.11 0.55
N THR A 18 17.31 24.12 1.27
CA THR A 18 16.93 25.25 2.12
C THR A 18 17.19 24.90 3.58
N SER A 19 18.21 25.56 4.11
CA SER A 19 18.57 25.61 5.52
C SER A 19 17.46 26.25 6.35
N PHE A 20 16.99 25.57 7.38
CA PHE A 20 16.20 26.18 8.42
C PHE A 20 17.12 26.52 9.60
N LEU A 21 17.38 27.83 9.77
CA LEU A 21 18.15 28.40 10.86
C LEU A 21 17.32 28.40 12.16
N LEU A 22 17.97 27.93 13.21
CA LEU A 22 17.56 28.09 14.59
C LEU A 22 17.58 29.58 14.98
N SER A 23 16.63 29.96 15.84
CA SER A 23 16.74 31.18 16.65
C SER A 23 16.49 30.86 18.11
N PRO A 24 17.36 31.34 19.02
CA PRO A 24 17.25 31.03 20.44
C PRO A 24 16.64 32.17 21.26
N GLY A 25 15.96 31.78 22.31
CA GLY A 25 15.97 32.37 23.63
C GLY A 25 15.52 33.81 23.88
N GLY A 26 14.56 33.97 24.76
CA GLY A 26 14.25 35.21 25.46
C GLY A 26 13.55 34.92 26.78
N LYS A 27 14.32 35.04 27.89
CA LYS A 27 13.87 35.04 29.28
C LYS A 27 13.40 36.43 29.66
N SER A 28 12.48 36.50 30.64
CA SER A 28 12.32 37.48 31.76
C SER A 28 10.84 37.73 32.03
N GLY A 29 10.25 37.60 33.16
CA GLY A 29 10.69 37.90 34.48
C GLY A 29 9.62 38.79 35.16
N GLY A 30 9.09 38.37 36.30
CA GLY A 30 8.77 39.29 37.34
C GLY A 30 7.30 39.68 37.59
N ASN A 31 6.78 39.21 38.65
CA ASN A 31 6.44 39.89 39.92
C ASN A 31 4.94 40.19 40.25
N LYS A 32 4.48 39.49 41.31
CA LYS A 32 3.77 39.96 42.55
C LYS A 32 2.61 40.98 42.49
N LYS A 33 1.48 40.63 43.07
CA LYS A 33 0.93 40.92 44.41
C LYS A 33 -0.59 40.71 44.42
N ASN A 34 -1.03 39.94 45.34
CA ASN A 34 -1.75 40.13 46.59
C ASN A 34 -3.14 40.81 46.53
N ASP A 35 -4.02 40.13 47.23
CA ASP A 35 -5.07 40.52 48.17
C ASP A 35 -6.53 40.38 47.71
N GLY A 36 -7.30 39.67 48.55
CA GLY A 36 -8.73 39.87 48.64
C GLY A 36 -9.57 38.67 49.05
N VAL A 37 -9.55 38.36 50.33
CA VAL A 37 -10.48 37.45 51.04
C VAL A 37 -11.93 37.86 50.83
N LYS A 38 -12.82 36.89 50.41
CA LYS A 38 -14.20 36.87 50.92
C LYS A 38 -14.79 35.46 50.90
N LYS A 39 -14.98 34.92 52.08
CA LYS A 39 -15.78 33.73 52.40
C LYS A 39 -17.22 33.92 51.95
N ARG A 40 -17.76 32.99 51.21
CA ARG A 40 -19.19 32.65 51.24
C ARG A 40 -19.36 31.13 51.19
N LYS A 41 -19.93 30.62 52.30
CA LYS A 41 -20.46 29.24 52.34
C LYS A 41 -21.71 29.17 51.47
N SER A 42 -21.75 28.19 50.61
CA SER A 42 -23.00 27.65 50.10
C SER A 42 -22.78 26.16 49.86
N SER A 43 -23.49 25.37 50.58
CA SER A 43 -23.62 23.93 50.42
C SER A 43 -24.33 23.64 49.10
N SER A 44 -23.70 22.86 48.25
CA SER A 44 -24.39 22.23 47.15
C SER A 44 -23.78 20.85 46.90
N SER A 45 -24.63 19.89 46.90
CA SER A 45 -24.43 18.48 46.70
C SER A 45 -23.53 18.17 45.51
N VAL A 46 -22.42 17.44 45.77
CA VAL A 46 -21.58 16.84 44.77
C VAL A 46 -22.34 15.65 44.19
N GLN A 47 -22.94 15.83 43.02
CA GLN A 47 -23.26 14.70 42.14
C GLN A 47 -21.97 14.22 41.50
N LEU A 48 -21.57 13.00 41.81
CA LEU A 48 -20.58 12.27 41.02
C LEU A 48 -21.16 12.11 39.60
N MET A 49 -20.65 12.89 38.69
CA MET A 49 -20.73 12.52 37.29
C MET A 49 -19.68 11.41 37.05
N GLU A 50 -20.15 10.18 37.02
CA GLU A 50 -19.42 9.11 36.35
C GLU A 50 -19.17 9.55 34.91
N SER A 51 -17.93 9.92 34.63
CA SER A 51 -17.45 10.02 33.26
C SER A 51 -17.45 8.59 32.68
N SER A 52 -18.52 8.22 31.99
CA SER A 52 -18.49 7.09 31.12
C SER A 52 -17.46 7.41 30.04
N GLU A 53 -16.23 6.89 30.18
CA GLU A 53 -15.33 6.72 29.09
C GLU A 53 -16.05 5.81 28.07
N SER A 54 -16.66 6.44 27.08
CA SER A 54 -17.14 5.78 25.89
C SER A 54 -15.88 5.25 25.17
N THR A 55 -15.51 4.04 25.48
CA THR A 55 -14.65 3.26 24.59
C THR A 55 -15.43 3.09 23.29
N ASN A 56 -15.21 3.98 22.34
CA ASN A 56 -15.63 3.84 20.95
C ASN A 56 -14.83 2.68 20.33
N THR A 57 -15.06 1.48 20.81
CA THR A 57 -14.83 0.27 20.02
C THR A 57 -15.97 0.25 19.03
N THR A 58 -15.74 0.78 17.84
CA THR A 58 -16.65 0.60 16.72
C THR A 58 -16.73 -0.91 16.51
N ILE A 59 -17.82 -1.52 16.98
CA ILE A 59 -18.13 -2.91 16.66
C ILE A 59 -18.38 -2.88 15.16
N GLU A 60 -17.38 -3.36 14.40
CA GLU A 60 -17.52 -3.55 12.97
C GLU A 60 -18.69 -4.50 12.76
N ASP A 61 -19.67 -4.10 11.96
CA ASP A 61 -20.82 -4.97 11.70
C ASP A 61 -20.36 -6.23 10.94
N GLU A 62 -21.08 -7.32 11.11
CA GLU A 62 -20.68 -8.63 10.55
C GLU A 62 -20.64 -8.60 9.02
N ASP A 63 -21.49 -7.80 8.36
CA ASP A 63 -21.47 -7.65 6.90
C ASP A 63 -20.18 -6.99 6.42
N THR A 64 -19.76 -5.91 7.06
CA THR A 64 -18.48 -5.24 6.78
C THR A 64 -17.31 -6.21 6.92
N LYS A 65 -17.29 -7.02 7.96
CA LYS A 65 -16.25 -8.01 8.19
C LYS A 65 -16.22 -9.09 7.12
N VAL A 66 -17.38 -9.63 6.74
CA VAL A 66 -17.50 -10.61 5.67
C VAL A 66 -16.97 -10.04 4.35
N ARG A 67 -17.37 -8.83 3.98
CA ARG A 67 -16.91 -8.16 2.77
C ARG A 67 -15.40 -7.91 2.74
N LYS A 68 -14.80 -7.55 3.87
CA LYS A 68 -13.33 -7.43 3.98
C LYS A 68 -12.64 -8.77 3.78
N GLN A 69 -13.16 -9.84 4.36
CA GLN A 69 -12.64 -11.19 4.17
C GLN A 69 -12.74 -11.65 2.70
N GLU A 70 -13.80 -11.29 1.99
CA GLU A 70 -13.94 -11.54 0.56
C GLU A 70 -12.80 -10.89 -0.25
N ILE A 71 -12.45 -9.63 0.05
CA ILE A 71 -11.35 -8.91 -0.63
C ILE A 71 -9.99 -9.57 -0.34
N ILE A 72 -9.75 -10.00 0.89
CA ILE A 72 -8.53 -10.75 1.23
C ILE A 72 -8.46 -12.01 0.38
N LYS A 73 -9.53 -12.79 0.34
CA LYS A 73 -9.59 -14.06 -0.39
C LYS A 73 -9.33 -13.90 -1.89
N VAL A 74 -9.97 -12.93 -2.54
CA VAL A 74 -9.73 -12.71 -3.98
C VAL A 74 -8.30 -12.19 -4.24
N THR A 75 -7.71 -11.46 -3.30
CA THR A 75 -6.32 -11.03 -3.39
C THR A 75 -5.36 -12.23 -3.25
N GLU A 76 -5.63 -13.14 -2.32
CA GLU A 76 -4.86 -14.39 -2.18
C GLU A 76 -4.93 -15.23 -3.46
N GLN A 77 -6.10 -15.39 -4.04
CA GLN A 77 -6.29 -16.12 -5.31
C GLN A 77 -5.49 -15.50 -6.46
N LEU A 78 -5.48 -14.16 -6.53
CA LEU A 78 -4.68 -13.45 -7.52
C LEU A 78 -3.18 -13.69 -7.33
N ILE A 79 -2.69 -13.60 -6.10
CA ILE A 79 -1.28 -13.84 -5.76
C ILE A 79 -0.89 -15.29 -6.06
N GLU A 80 -1.80 -16.23 -5.84
CA GLU A 80 -1.60 -17.64 -6.20
C GLU A 80 -1.47 -17.80 -7.73
N ALA A 81 -2.35 -17.18 -8.52
CA ALA A 81 -2.25 -17.19 -9.98
C ALA A 81 -0.91 -16.61 -10.47
N ILE A 82 -0.46 -15.48 -9.88
CA ILE A 82 0.85 -14.90 -10.18
C ILE A 82 1.98 -15.87 -9.81
N SER A 83 1.95 -16.46 -8.63
CA SER A 83 2.99 -17.37 -8.13
C SER A 83 3.09 -18.65 -8.96
N ASN A 84 1.99 -19.12 -9.52
CA ASN A 84 1.93 -20.30 -10.35
C ASN A 84 2.22 -20.02 -11.84
N GLY A 85 2.32 -18.75 -12.23
CA GLY A 85 2.46 -18.36 -13.65
C GLY A 85 1.19 -18.63 -14.46
N ASP A 86 0.02 -18.65 -13.80
CA ASP A 86 -1.28 -18.88 -14.42
C ASP A 86 -1.85 -17.56 -14.95
N PHE A 87 -1.44 -17.22 -16.18
CA PHE A 87 -1.89 -16.00 -16.85
C PHE A 87 -3.39 -16.04 -17.16
N GLU A 88 -3.96 -17.20 -17.43
CA GLU A 88 -5.38 -17.32 -17.74
C GLU A 88 -6.24 -16.97 -16.52
N SER A 89 -5.92 -17.52 -15.35
CA SER A 89 -6.61 -17.15 -14.11
C SER A 89 -6.37 -15.69 -13.71
N TYR A 90 -5.14 -15.18 -13.91
CA TYR A 90 -4.82 -13.77 -13.68
C TYR A 90 -5.71 -12.84 -14.51
N THR A 91 -5.85 -13.08 -15.81
CA THR A 91 -6.65 -12.22 -16.71
C THR A 91 -8.12 -12.19 -16.34
N LYS A 92 -8.69 -13.27 -15.81
CA LYS A 92 -10.07 -13.32 -15.34
C LYS A 92 -10.34 -12.44 -14.13
N MET A 93 -9.29 -12.17 -13.34
CA MET A 93 -9.33 -11.31 -12.14
C MET A 93 -8.90 -9.87 -12.42
N CYS A 94 -8.63 -9.51 -13.67
CA CYS A 94 -8.20 -8.18 -14.07
C CYS A 94 -9.23 -7.55 -15.02
N ASP A 95 -9.46 -6.24 -14.85
CA ASP A 95 -10.15 -5.46 -15.86
C ASP A 95 -9.25 -5.35 -17.10
N PRO A 96 -9.75 -5.54 -18.33
CA PRO A 96 -8.92 -5.42 -19.53
C PRO A 96 -8.24 -4.06 -19.70
N GLY A 97 -8.83 -2.99 -19.15
CA GLY A 97 -8.29 -1.64 -19.15
C GLY A 97 -7.59 -1.26 -17.83
N MET A 98 -7.20 -2.24 -17.02
CA MET A 98 -6.51 -1.96 -15.76
C MET A 98 -5.24 -1.15 -15.97
N THR A 99 -4.86 -0.39 -14.93
CA THR A 99 -3.59 0.34 -14.91
C THR A 99 -2.69 -0.14 -13.77
N ALA A 100 -1.38 0.05 -13.92
CA ALA A 100 -0.44 -0.31 -12.88
C ALA A 100 0.78 0.62 -12.81
N PHE A 101 1.27 0.83 -11.60
CA PHE A 101 2.65 1.25 -11.35
C PHE A 101 3.41 0.10 -10.72
N GLU A 102 4.48 -0.31 -11.34
CA GLU A 102 5.34 -1.37 -10.85
C GLU A 102 6.81 -1.14 -11.23
N PRO A 103 7.77 -1.67 -10.46
CA PRO A 103 9.19 -1.38 -10.65
C PRO A 103 9.71 -1.72 -12.04
N GLU A 104 9.19 -2.78 -12.66
CA GLU A 104 9.56 -3.22 -14.00
C GLU A 104 9.24 -2.20 -15.09
N ALA A 105 8.25 -1.34 -14.87
CA ALA A 105 7.85 -0.28 -15.78
C ALA A 105 8.70 1.00 -15.65
N LEU A 106 9.67 1.02 -14.72
CA LEU A 106 10.62 2.13 -14.52
C LEU A 106 9.95 3.51 -14.37
N GLY A 107 8.82 3.55 -13.66
CA GLY A 107 8.07 4.78 -13.39
C GLY A 107 7.01 5.13 -14.44
N ASN A 108 6.86 4.35 -15.50
CA ASN A 108 5.80 4.53 -16.47
C ASN A 108 4.49 3.90 -15.98
N LEU A 109 3.36 4.50 -16.36
CA LEU A 109 2.05 3.88 -16.16
C LEU A 109 1.88 2.74 -17.18
N VAL A 110 1.61 1.56 -16.67
CA VAL A 110 1.20 0.40 -17.48
C VAL A 110 -0.30 0.46 -17.70
N GLU A 111 -0.74 0.22 -18.92
CA GLU A 111 -2.16 0.10 -19.28
C GLU A 111 -2.43 -1.25 -19.93
N GLY A 112 -3.51 -1.90 -19.50
CA GLY A 112 -3.93 -3.21 -20.01
C GLY A 112 -3.05 -4.36 -19.52
N LEU A 113 -3.06 -5.48 -20.24
CA LEU A 113 -2.51 -6.76 -19.79
C LEU A 113 -1.26 -7.22 -20.54
N ASP A 114 -0.91 -6.60 -21.67
CA ASP A 114 0.18 -7.08 -22.54
C ASP A 114 1.55 -7.00 -21.85
N PHE A 115 1.77 -5.93 -21.07
CA PHE A 115 2.99 -5.80 -20.28
C PHE A 115 3.14 -6.95 -19.26
N HIS A 116 2.05 -7.30 -18.56
CA HIS A 116 2.05 -8.40 -17.60
C HIS A 116 2.23 -9.75 -18.28
N ARG A 117 1.60 -9.97 -19.45
CA ARG A 117 1.76 -11.18 -20.25
C ARG A 117 3.22 -11.48 -20.53
N PHE A 118 3.99 -10.46 -20.91
CA PHE A 118 5.42 -10.62 -21.17
C PHE A 118 6.16 -11.26 -19.98
N TYR A 119 5.86 -10.82 -18.74
CA TYR A 119 6.49 -11.36 -17.54
C TYR A 119 6.01 -12.77 -17.22
N PHE A 120 4.73 -13.06 -17.38
CA PHE A 120 4.21 -14.42 -17.20
C PHE A 120 4.87 -15.41 -18.18
N GLU A 121 5.05 -15.04 -19.43
CA GLU A 121 5.65 -15.89 -20.47
C GLU A 121 7.17 -16.07 -20.29
N ASN A 122 7.87 -15.07 -19.78
CA ASN A 122 9.33 -15.07 -19.72
C ASN A 122 9.90 -15.36 -18.33
N LEU A 123 9.21 -14.98 -17.26
CA LEU A 123 9.69 -15.15 -15.89
C LEU A 123 9.50 -16.61 -15.41
N TRP A 124 8.33 -17.20 -15.68
CA TRP A 124 7.97 -18.54 -15.17
C TRP A 124 8.49 -19.69 -16.02
N SER A 125 8.84 -19.46 -17.27
CA SER A 125 9.37 -20.48 -18.18
C SER A 125 10.76 -21.02 -17.79
N ARG A 126 11.49 -20.39 -16.86
CA ARG A 126 12.90 -20.65 -16.55
C ARG A 126 13.19 -21.07 -15.09
N ASN A 127 12.32 -21.84 -14.47
CA ASN A 127 12.55 -22.44 -13.13
C ASN A 127 12.68 -21.44 -11.95
N SER A 128 12.19 -20.20 -12.06
CA SER A 128 12.22 -19.20 -10.99
C SER A 128 10.90 -19.12 -10.22
N LYS A 129 10.19 -20.26 -10.05
CA LYS A 129 8.92 -20.25 -9.33
C LYS A 129 9.11 -19.86 -7.87
N PRO A 130 8.25 -18.99 -7.30
CA PRO A 130 8.20 -18.77 -5.86
C PRO A 130 7.95 -20.10 -5.15
N VAL A 131 8.67 -20.33 -4.05
CA VAL A 131 8.43 -21.48 -3.19
C VAL A 131 7.25 -21.21 -2.26
N HIS A 132 7.17 -19.96 -1.79
CA HIS A 132 6.11 -19.53 -0.89
C HIS A 132 5.86 -18.02 -1.02
N THR A 133 4.60 -17.63 -0.94
CA THR A 133 4.20 -16.22 -0.92
C THR A 133 3.22 -15.98 0.23
N THR A 134 3.43 -14.92 0.98
CA THR A 134 2.61 -14.56 2.13
C THR A 134 2.14 -13.11 2.03
N ILE A 135 0.87 -12.86 2.31
CA ILE A 135 0.30 -11.54 2.52
C ILE A 135 0.39 -11.22 4.02
N LEU A 136 1.00 -10.08 4.35
CA LEU A 136 1.13 -9.60 5.71
C LEU A 136 0.36 -8.29 5.89
N ASN A 137 -0.28 -8.16 7.06
CA ASN A 137 -0.97 -6.95 7.52
C ASN A 137 -1.92 -6.34 6.47
N PRO A 138 -2.84 -7.11 5.88
CA PRO A 138 -3.78 -6.56 4.91
C PRO A 138 -4.70 -5.56 5.58
N HIS A 139 -4.82 -4.37 4.97
CA HIS A 139 -5.74 -3.33 5.38
C HIS A 139 -6.71 -3.04 4.24
N ILE A 140 -8.01 -3.13 4.50
CA ILE A 140 -9.06 -3.00 3.50
C ILE A 140 -9.89 -1.76 3.76
N HIS A 141 -10.04 -0.92 2.73
CA HIS A 141 -10.98 0.17 2.67
C HIS A 141 -12.13 -0.23 1.74
N LEU A 142 -13.33 -0.42 2.28
CA LEU A 142 -14.53 -0.60 1.47
C LEU A 142 -15.00 0.78 0.95
N MET A 143 -15.26 0.88 -0.33
CA MET A 143 -15.67 2.11 -1.01
C MET A 143 -17.05 1.87 -1.67
N GLY A 144 -18.11 1.96 -0.87
CA GLY A 144 -19.44 1.53 -1.28
C GLY A 144 -19.56 0.00 -1.38
N ASP A 145 -20.49 -0.49 -2.19
CA ASP A 145 -20.82 -1.92 -2.27
C ASP A 145 -20.01 -2.68 -3.31
N GLU A 146 -19.46 -1.97 -4.29
CA GLU A 146 -18.85 -2.57 -5.47
C GLU A 146 -17.38 -2.20 -5.64
N SER A 147 -16.76 -1.52 -4.66
CA SER A 147 -15.34 -1.14 -4.75
C SER A 147 -14.63 -1.32 -3.44
N ALA A 148 -13.38 -1.68 -3.50
CA ALA A 148 -12.49 -1.81 -2.34
C ALA A 148 -11.04 -1.50 -2.72
N CYS A 149 -10.33 -0.96 -1.74
CA CYS A 149 -8.88 -0.81 -1.80
C CYS A 149 -8.25 -1.71 -0.73
N ILE A 150 -7.24 -2.50 -1.10
CA ILE A 150 -6.44 -3.27 -0.15
C ILE A 150 -4.98 -2.83 -0.24
N ALA A 151 -4.39 -2.54 0.92
CA ALA A 151 -2.96 -2.29 1.08
C ALA A 151 -2.35 -3.37 1.96
N TYR A 152 -1.21 -3.94 1.55
CA TYR A 152 -0.56 -5.04 2.25
C TYR A 152 0.93 -5.14 1.92
N ILE A 153 1.65 -5.94 2.69
CA ILE A 153 3.02 -6.33 2.40
C ILE A 153 2.98 -7.75 1.81
N ARG A 154 3.66 -7.96 0.68
CA ARG A 154 3.90 -9.28 0.13
C ARG A 154 5.33 -9.72 0.40
N ILE A 155 5.47 -10.89 1.04
CA ILE A 155 6.75 -11.59 1.17
C ILE A 155 6.75 -12.75 0.19
N THR A 156 7.80 -12.81 -0.63
CA THR A 156 8.01 -13.90 -1.59
C THR A 156 9.31 -14.61 -1.29
N GLN A 157 9.24 -15.90 -1.05
CA GLN A 157 10.41 -16.76 -0.86
C GLN A 157 10.63 -17.58 -2.14
N TYR A 158 11.84 -17.59 -2.65
CA TYR A 158 12.21 -18.28 -3.87
C TYR A 158 13.64 -18.81 -3.80
N VAL A 159 13.99 -19.66 -4.74
CA VAL A 159 15.36 -20.14 -4.93
C VAL A 159 15.91 -19.46 -6.17
N ASP A 160 17.05 -18.77 -6.04
CA ASP A 160 17.68 -18.11 -7.18
C ASP A 160 18.34 -19.11 -8.17
N ALA A 161 18.84 -18.62 -9.29
CA ALA A 161 19.49 -19.44 -10.31
C ALA A 161 20.73 -20.21 -9.82
N GLY A 162 21.34 -19.75 -8.73
CA GLY A 162 22.46 -20.43 -8.04
C GLY A 162 22.01 -21.46 -6.99
N GLY A 163 20.70 -21.71 -6.84
CA GLY A 163 20.16 -22.63 -5.85
C GLY A 163 20.11 -22.05 -4.43
N ILE A 164 20.28 -20.73 -4.25
CA ILE A 164 20.34 -20.09 -2.94
C ILE A 164 18.92 -19.59 -2.58
N PRO A 165 18.40 -19.91 -1.38
CA PRO A 165 17.16 -19.37 -0.87
C PRO A 165 17.21 -17.84 -0.72
N ARG A 166 16.18 -17.14 -1.19
CA ARG A 166 16.04 -15.69 -1.14
C ARG A 166 14.66 -15.30 -0.63
N THR A 167 14.58 -14.11 -0.06
CA THR A 167 13.33 -13.48 0.33
C THR A 167 13.26 -12.09 -0.30
N ALA A 168 12.16 -11.80 -0.96
CA ALA A 168 11.83 -10.47 -1.48
C ALA A 168 10.60 -9.94 -0.76
N GLN A 169 10.56 -8.62 -0.57
CA GLN A 169 9.42 -7.90 -0.01
C GLN A 169 8.95 -6.84 -1.00
N SER A 170 7.65 -6.66 -1.08
CA SER A 170 7.02 -5.53 -1.77
C SER A 170 5.84 -5.01 -0.96
N GLU A 171 5.59 -3.71 -1.06
CA GLU A 171 4.38 -3.05 -0.59
C GLU A 171 3.43 -2.92 -1.78
N GLU A 172 2.20 -3.34 -1.59
CA GLU A 172 1.23 -3.39 -2.68
C GLU A 172 -0.09 -2.73 -2.28
N THR A 173 -0.64 -1.96 -3.19
CA THR A 173 -1.99 -1.41 -3.10
C THR A 173 -2.76 -1.84 -4.32
N ARG A 174 -3.96 -2.40 -4.13
CA ARG A 174 -4.83 -2.83 -5.22
C ARG A 174 -6.21 -2.23 -5.06
N ILE A 175 -6.81 -1.82 -6.19
CA ILE A 175 -8.17 -1.34 -6.25
C ILE A 175 -8.98 -2.40 -6.98
N TRP A 176 -9.97 -2.94 -6.26
CA TRP A 176 -10.92 -3.91 -6.73
C TRP A 176 -12.24 -3.23 -7.08
N HIS A 177 -12.82 -3.63 -8.18
CA HIS A 177 -14.18 -3.24 -8.58
C HIS A 177 -15.00 -4.48 -8.92
N ARG A 178 -16.23 -4.53 -8.41
CA ARG A 178 -17.14 -5.64 -8.62
C ARG A 178 -18.06 -5.34 -9.81
N ARG A 179 -17.97 -6.15 -10.86
CA ARG A 179 -18.81 -6.08 -12.04
C ARG A 179 -19.44 -7.44 -12.29
N ASP A 180 -20.75 -7.48 -12.49
CA ASP A 180 -21.50 -8.73 -12.74
C ASP A 180 -21.20 -9.80 -11.67
N GLY A 181 -21.10 -9.37 -10.40
CA GLY A 181 -20.81 -10.24 -9.26
C GLY A 181 -19.37 -10.74 -9.16
N LYS A 182 -18.45 -10.28 -10.02
CA LYS A 182 -17.03 -10.67 -10.02
C LYS A 182 -16.14 -9.51 -9.64
N TRP A 183 -15.22 -9.75 -8.71
CA TRP A 183 -14.18 -8.80 -8.37
C TRP A 183 -13.09 -8.81 -9.44
N GLN A 184 -12.75 -7.61 -9.95
CA GLN A 184 -11.68 -7.39 -10.91
C GLN A 184 -10.79 -6.24 -10.45
N ILE A 185 -9.48 -6.38 -10.65
CA ILE A 185 -8.52 -5.30 -10.40
C ILE A 185 -8.66 -4.26 -11.50
N VAL A 186 -8.80 -3.00 -11.10
CA VAL A 186 -8.82 -1.84 -12.02
C VAL A 186 -7.52 -1.04 -11.94
N HIS A 187 -6.81 -1.12 -10.81
CA HIS A 187 -5.50 -0.50 -10.63
C HIS A 187 -4.69 -1.21 -9.57
N PHE A 188 -3.36 -1.24 -9.72
CA PHE A 188 -2.47 -1.54 -8.61
C PHE A 188 -1.19 -0.72 -8.65
N HIS A 189 -0.58 -0.58 -7.47
CA HIS A 189 0.76 -0.05 -7.30
C HIS A 189 1.57 -1.04 -6.48
N ARG A 190 2.72 -1.43 -6.99
CA ARG A 190 3.70 -2.27 -6.31
C ARG A 190 5.02 -1.52 -6.20
N SER A 191 5.57 -1.45 -4.98
CA SER A 191 6.92 -0.96 -4.71
C SER A 191 7.89 -2.13 -4.54
N GLY A 192 9.15 -1.82 -4.32
CA GLY A 192 10.21 -2.79 -4.14
C GLY A 192 11.16 -2.85 -5.32
N ALA A 193 11.99 -3.88 -5.36
CA ALA A 193 12.92 -4.09 -6.47
C ALA A 193 12.19 -4.71 -7.68
N PRO A 194 12.61 -4.37 -8.92
CA PRO A 194 12.15 -5.08 -10.11
C PRO A 194 12.45 -6.57 -10.01
N SER A 195 11.58 -7.39 -10.58
CA SER A 195 11.86 -8.81 -10.75
C SER A 195 13.02 -8.98 -11.73
N VAL A 196 14.06 -9.69 -11.31
CA VAL A 196 15.21 -9.93 -12.17
C VAL A 196 14.85 -11.08 -13.11
N LEU A 197 14.81 -10.78 -14.40
CA LEU A 197 14.77 -11.85 -15.41
C LEU A 197 16.10 -12.60 -15.38
N PRO A 198 16.12 -13.94 -15.34
CA PRO A 198 17.37 -14.71 -15.43
C PRO A 198 18.10 -14.32 -16.70
N GLN A 199 19.37 -13.95 -16.59
CA GLN A 199 20.27 -13.71 -17.73
C GLN A 199 20.72 -15.04 -18.35
#